data_fe1a72c9f14d8302396c67f52a05b184
#
_entry.id   fe1a72c9f14d8302396c67f52a05b184
#
_cell.length_a   1.000
_cell.length_b   1.000
_cell.length_c   1.000
_cell.angle_alpha   90.00
_cell.angle_beta   90.00
_cell.angle_gamma   90.00
#
_symmetry.space_group_name_H-M   'P 1'
#
loop_
_entity.id
_entity.type
_entity.pdbx_description
1 polymer ?
#
loop_
_entity_poly.entity_id
_entity_poly.type
_entity_poly.pdbx_seq_one_letter_code
_entity_poly.pdbx_strand_id
1 'polypeptide(L)'
;MKNVIRATPLYKFLRYCNASSLEKIVLDCGAGGDDPPLQMFAAYGYETYGIEISGETLQQAQNFCNENTVELDLLKGNMRQIPFQDETFSFVYSYNAICMMAKDDVAHAMSEIERVLKAKGLCFVNFVSADEPPPTDAIETRKGEFHKKTPWRGVKGPNIDSYFEDNEADVFFSNFEILHKEKRIIERIHFWKTEGKKELQAYIDYIAKKI
;
A
#
# COMPACT_ATOMS: atom_id res chain seq x y z
N MET A 1 5.84 -22.92 11.66
CA MET A 1 4.79 -22.89 10.62
C MET A 1 5.13 -21.71 9.72
N LYS A 2 5.40 -21.90 8.43
CA LYS A 2 5.73 -20.76 7.55
C LYS A 2 4.48 -19.86 7.49
N ASN A 3 4.66 -18.57 7.79
CA ASN A 3 3.58 -17.59 7.72
C ASN A 3 3.08 -17.51 6.28
N VAL A 4 1.78 -17.64 6.10
CA VAL A 4 1.14 -17.41 4.80
C VAL A 4 0.75 -15.95 4.74
N ILE A 5 1.38 -15.19 3.85
CA ILE A 5 1.00 -13.80 3.61
C ILE A 5 -0.43 -13.77 3.08
N ARG A 6 -1.32 -13.06 3.78
CA ARG A 6 -2.74 -12.98 3.44
C ARG A 6 -3.07 -11.84 2.45
N ALA A 7 -2.07 -11.20 1.88
CA ALA A 7 -2.24 -10.10 0.92
C ALA A 7 -2.58 -10.63 -0.49
N THR A 8 -3.74 -11.26 -0.64
CA THR A 8 -4.19 -11.88 -1.91
C THR A 8 -4.04 -10.97 -3.15
N PRO A 9 -4.34 -9.64 -3.10
CA PRO A 9 -4.14 -8.77 -4.25
C PRO A 9 -2.68 -8.67 -4.70
N LEU A 10 -1.71 -8.74 -3.76
CA LEU A 10 -0.29 -8.68 -4.10
C LEU A 10 0.19 -9.94 -4.83
N TYR A 11 -0.42 -11.12 -4.63
CA TYR A 11 -0.11 -12.29 -5.45
C TYR A 11 -0.56 -12.10 -6.91
N LYS A 12 -1.66 -11.37 -7.13
CA LYS A 12 -2.07 -10.97 -8.47
C LYS A 12 -1.03 -10.03 -9.08
N PHE A 13 -0.58 -9.01 -8.35
CA PHE A 13 0.48 -8.10 -8.78
C PHE A 13 1.79 -8.85 -9.07
N LEU A 14 2.24 -9.72 -8.16
CA LEU A 14 3.42 -10.57 -8.36
C LEU A 14 3.35 -11.38 -9.66
N ARG A 15 2.16 -11.90 -10.04
CA ARG A 15 1.97 -12.59 -11.32
C ARG A 15 2.25 -11.68 -12.51
N TYR A 16 1.79 -10.41 -12.48
CA TYR A 16 2.12 -9.44 -13.53
C TYR A 16 3.62 -9.13 -13.56
N CYS A 17 4.24 -8.96 -12.40
CA CYS A 17 5.68 -8.72 -12.28
C CYS A 17 6.48 -9.89 -12.87
N ASN A 18 6.13 -11.14 -12.53
CA ASN A 18 6.79 -12.33 -13.04
C ASN A 18 6.59 -12.58 -14.56
N ALA A 19 5.51 -12.05 -15.14
CA ALA A 19 5.26 -12.10 -16.57
C ALA A 19 6.00 -11.01 -17.35
N SER A 20 6.59 -10.03 -16.66
CA SER A 20 7.39 -8.97 -17.24
C SER A 20 8.83 -9.43 -17.49
N SER A 21 9.49 -8.81 -18.48
CA SER A 21 10.93 -8.98 -18.73
C SER A 21 11.80 -7.97 -17.99
N LEU A 22 11.23 -7.14 -17.13
CA LEU A 22 11.96 -6.14 -16.36
C LEU A 22 12.79 -6.79 -15.25
N GLU A 23 13.83 -6.08 -14.79
CA GLU A 23 14.64 -6.48 -13.65
C GLU A 23 13.76 -6.65 -12.41
N LYS A 24 14.09 -7.63 -11.58
CA LYS A 24 13.34 -7.94 -10.35
C LYS A 24 13.72 -7.00 -9.20
N ILE A 25 13.40 -5.72 -9.33
CA ILE A 25 13.65 -4.69 -8.32
C ILE A 25 12.30 -4.09 -7.92
N VAL A 26 11.91 -4.19 -6.64
CA VAL A 26 10.60 -3.77 -6.14
C VAL A 26 10.71 -2.83 -4.94
N LEU A 27 9.87 -1.80 -4.92
CA LEU A 27 9.69 -0.88 -3.79
C LEU A 27 8.30 -1.07 -3.15
N ASP A 28 8.26 -1.21 -1.82
CA ASP A 28 7.05 -1.11 -0.99
C ASP A 28 6.95 0.28 -0.36
N CYS A 29 5.88 1.01 -0.66
CA CYS A 29 5.56 2.29 -0.06
C CYS A 29 4.56 2.11 1.08
N GLY A 30 5.07 1.96 2.31
CA GLY A 30 4.34 1.61 3.51
C GLY A 30 4.73 0.23 4.05
N ALA A 31 6.03 -0.05 4.07
CA ALA A 31 6.62 -1.37 4.36
C ALA A 31 6.72 -1.69 5.86
N GLY A 32 5.91 -1.05 6.71
CA GLY A 32 5.92 -1.26 8.15
C GLY A 32 5.04 -2.42 8.61
N GLY A 33 5.19 -2.78 9.89
CA GLY A 33 4.34 -3.76 10.58
C GLY A 33 5.04 -5.09 10.85
N ASP A 34 4.30 -5.98 11.51
CA ASP A 34 4.79 -7.25 12.05
C ASP A 34 4.73 -8.44 11.06
N ASP A 35 4.22 -8.22 9.84
CA ASP A 35 4.17 -9.21 8.76
C ASP A 35 4.28 -8.48 7.39
N PRO A 36 5.47 -7.91 7.06
CA PRO A 36 5.65 -7.09 5.87
C PRO A 36 5.46 -7.91 4.58
N PRO A 37 4.51 -7.54 3.70
CA PRO A 37 4.26 -8.29 2.46
C PRO A 37 5.47 -8.37 1.52
N LEU A 38 6.43 -7.48 1.69
CA LEU A 38 7.65 -7.42 0.89
C LEU A 38 8.46 -8.73 0.94
N GLN A 39 8.38 -9.50 2.05
CA GLN A 39 8.98 -10.83 2.17
C GLN A 39 8.55 -11.80 1.04
N MET A 40 7.33 -11.63 0.54
CA MET A 40 6.84 -12.44 -0.58
C MET A 40 7.69 -12.21 -1.84
N PHE A 41 8.01 -10.95 -2.15
CA PHE A 41 8.86 -10.62 -3.30
C PHE A 41 10.28 -11.14 -3.11
N ALA A 42 10.86 -11.01 -1.90
CA ALA A 42 12.16 -11.59 -1.57
C ALA A 42 12.18 -13.11 -1.82
N ALA A 43 11.12 -13.84 -1.41
CA ALA A 43 11.00 -15.27 -1.64
C ALA A 43 10.93 -15.68 -3.12
N TYR A 44 10.57 -14.75 -4.02
CA TYR A 44 10.57 -14.92 -5.48
C TYR A 44 11.82 -14.36 -6.16
N GLY A 45 12.85 -14.00 -5.37
CA GLY A 45 14.16 -13.55 -5.88
C GLY A 45 14.16 -12.12 -6.40
N TYR A 46 13.33 -11.26 -5.83
CA TYR A 46 13.37 -9.82 -6.08
C TYR A 46 14.38 -9.15 -5.14
N GLU A 47 15.10 -8.17 -5.65
CA GLU A 47 15.75 -7.14 -4.85
C GLU A 47 14.67 -6.24 -4.27
N THR A 48 14.63 -6.12 -2.94
CA THR A 48 13.49 -5.56 -2.21
C THR A 48 13.88 -4.32 -1.44
N TYR A 49 13.13 -3.26 -1.64
CA TYR A 49 13.24 -2.00 -0.92
C TYR A 49 11.90 -1.64 -0.28
N GLY A 50 11.92 -1.09 0.93
CA GLY A 50 10.73 -0.65 1.61
C GLY A 50 10.93 0.68 2.31
N ILE A 51 9.94 1.58 2.20
CA ILE A 51 9.92 2.84 2.95
C ILE A 51 8.74 2.86 3.92
N GLU A 52 9.00 3.34 5.14
CA GLU A 52 7.99 3.47 6.19
C GLU A 52 8.19 4.79 6.95
N ILE A 53 7.11 5.57 7.13
CA ILE A 53 7.17 6.86 7.80
C ILE A 53 7.19 6.73 9.33
N SER A 54 6.55 5.70 9.87
CA SER A 54 6.50 5.43 11.31
C SER A 54 7.73 4.65 11.75
N GLY A 55 8.51 5.22 12.69
CA GLY A 55 9.65 4.51 13.28
C GLY A 55 9.24 3.26 14.06
N GLU A 56 8.04 3.24 14.66
CA GLU A 56 7.52 2.09 15.41
C GLU A 56 7.19 0.92 14.48
N THR A 57 6.43 1.16 13.41
CA THR A 57 6.05 0.11 12.46
C THR A 57 7.26 -0.35 11.62
N LEU A 58 8.21 0.54 11.33
CA LEU A 58 9.49 0.17 10.72
C LEU A 58 10.28 -0.80 11.62
N GLN A 59 10.36 -0.50 12.93
CA GLN A 59 11.04 -1.38 13.90
C GLN A 59 10.35 -2.75 13.99
N GLN A 60 9.01 -2.81 13.89
CA GLN A 60 8.28 -4.09 13.84
C GLN A 60 8.70 -4.91 12.62
N ALA A 61 8.77 -4.29 11.43
CA ALA A 61 9.22 -4.97 10.21
C ALA A 61 10.68 -5.45 10.30
N GLN A 62 11.57 -4.66 10.90
CA GLN A 62 12.97 -5.04 11.15
C GLN A 62 13.07 -6.22 12.13
N ASN A 63 12.27 -6.22 13.19
CA ASN A 63 12.21 -7.34 14.14
C ASN A 63 11.73 -8.62 13.45
N PHE A 64 10.68 -8.51 12.62
CA PHE A 64 10.22 -9.64 11.81
C PHE A 64 11.34 -10.21 10.91
N CYS A 65 12.11 -9.35 10.25
CA CYS A 65 13.24 -9.77 9.41
C CYS A 65 14.28 -10.57 10.21
N ASN A 66 14.64 -10.08 11.40
CA ASN A 66 15.60 -10.73 12.29
C ASN A 66 15.10 -12.10 12.77
N GLU A 67 13.82 -12.19 13.19
CA GLU A 67 13.22 -13.41 13.73
C GLU A 67 13.04 -14.50 12.67
N ASN A 68 12.81 -14.11 11.41
CA ASN A 68 12.50 -15.03 10.32
C ASN A 68 13.67 -15.24 9.35
N THR A 69 14.82 -14.60 9.58
CA THR A 69 16.00 -14.66 8.70
C THR A 69 15.64 -14.26 7.26
N VAL A 70 14.92 -13.14 7.12
CA VAL A 70 14.54 -12.53 5.85
C VAL A 70 15.32 -11.24 5.68
N GLU A 71 15.95 -11.05 4.53
CA GLU A 71 16.66 -9.81 4.20
C GLU A 71 15.75 -8.91 3.38
N LEU A 72 15.44 -7.72 3.93
CA LEU A 72 14.68 -6.66 3.27
C LEU A 72 15.38 -5.33 3.52
N ASP A 73 15.59 -4.53 2.47
CA ASP A 73 16.15 -3.18 2.58
C ASP A 73 15.06 -2.21 3.02
N LEU A 74 14.92 -2.04 4.36
CA LEU A 74 13.90 -1.20 4.97
C LEU A 74 14.51 0.08 5.50
N LEU A 75 13.96 1.23 5.08
CA LEU A 75 14.40 2.54 5.53
C LEU A 75 13.22 3.43 5.96
N LYS A 76 13.53 4.39 6.82
CA LYS A 76 12.56 5.43 7.17
C LYS A 76 12.40 6.37 6.00
N GLY A 77 11.17 6.50 5.47
CA GLY A 77 10.89 7.34 4.31
C GLY A 77 9.43 7.77 4.24
N ASN A 78 9.18 8.80 3.45
CA ASN A 78 7.85 9.34 3.20
C ASN A 78 7.51 9.15 1.71
N MET A 79 6.41 8.46 1.39
CA MET A 79 6.02 8.21 0.01
C MET A 79 5.63 9.47 -0.78
N ARG A 80 5.43 10.62 -0.09
CA ARG A 80 5.24 11.93 -0.74
C ARG A 80 6.57 12.56 -1.20
N GLN A 81 7.69 11.98 -0.81
CA GLN A 81 9.05 12.35 -1.20
C GLN A 81 9.93 11.10 -1.09
N ILE A 82 9.83 10.23 -2.09
CA ILE A 82 10.53 8.94 -2.09
C ILE A 82 12.03 9.16 -2.23
N PRO A 83 12.88 8.66 -1.28
CA PRO A 83 14.30 9.00 -1.22
C PRO A 83 15.15 8.16 -2.22
N PHE A 84 14.66 8.01 -3.42
CA PHE A 84 15.34 7.32 -4.52
C PHE A 84 15.29 8.17 -5.79
N GLN A 85 16.24 7.92 -6.70
CA GLN A 85 16.31 8.60 -7.98
C GLN A 85 15.14 8.20 -8.90
N ASP A 86 14.93 9.02 -9.94
CA ASP A 86 13.98 8.73 -11.01
C ASP A 86 14.30 7.39 -11.64
N GLU A 87 13.29 6.67 -12.10
CA GLU A 87 13.41 5.42 -12.86
C GLU A 87 14.31 4.35 -12.20
N THR A 88 14.27 4.27 -10.85
CA THR A 88 15.04 3.28 -10.08
C THR A 88 14.38 1.90 -10.11
N PHE A 89 13.06 1.82 -9.99
CA PHE A 89 12.34 0.58 -9.74
C PHE A 89 11.59 0.06 -10.96
N SER A 90 11.65 -1.25 -11.17
CA SER A 90 10.79 -1.92 -12.14
C SER A 90 9.36 -2.08 -11.63
N PHE A 91 9.20 -2.23 -10.31
CA PHE A 91 7.94 -2.49 -9.64
C PHE A 91 7.82 -1.62 -8.38
N VAL A 92 6.67 -0.98 -8.20
CA VAL A 92 6.37 -0.22 -6.99
C VAL A 92 4.98 -0.59 -6.51
N TYR A 93 4.78 -0.78 -5.20
CA TYR A 93 3.44 -0.93 -4.68
C TYR A 93 3.20 -0.16 -3.38
N SER A 94 1.95 0.18 -3.14
CA SER A 94 1.46 0.64 -1.85
C SER A 94 0.21 -0.15 -1.50
N TYR A 95 0.30 -0.99 -0.48
CA TYR A 95 -0.77 -1.87 -0.04
C TYR A 95 -1.33 -1.42 1.30
N ASN A 96 -2.58 -0.97 1.32
CA ASN A 96 -3.30 -0.45 2.50
C ASN A 96 -2.56 0.69 3.24
N ALA A 97 -1.79 1.50 2.51
CA ALA A 97 -1.00 2.58 3.10
C ALA A 97 -1.31 3.96 2.50
N ILE A 98 -1.39 4.08 1.17
CA ILE A 98 -1.55 5.38 0.49
C ILE A 98 -2.85 6.11 0.86
N CYS A 99 -3.89 5.39 1.21
CA CYS A 99 -5.17 5.96 1.64
C CYS A 99 -5.16 6.55 3.06
N MET A 100 -4.07 6.38 3.81
CA MET A 100 -3.93 6.90 5.18
C MET A 100 -3.38 8.34 5.21
N MET A 101 -3.78 9.17 4.26
CA MET A 101 -3.41 10.57 4.14
C MET A 101 -4.48 11.35 3.39
N ALA A 102 -4.41 12.69 3.37
CA ALA A 102 -5.32 13.54 2.60
C ALA A 102 -5.18 13.28 1.08
N LYS A 103 -6.25 13.51 0.31
CA LYS A 103 -6.25 13.26 -1.15
C LYS A 103 -5.19 14.06 -1.90
N ASP A 104 -4.86 15.28 -1.44
CA ASP A 104 -3.77 16.07 -2.01
C ASP A 104 -2.41 15.41 -1.79
N ASP A 105 -2.20 14.80 -0.62
CA ASP A 105 -1.00 14.01 -0.31
C ASP A 105 -0.95 12.70 -1.10
N VAL A 106 -2.11 12.07 -1.35
CA VAL A 106 -2.22 10.90 -2.23
C VAL A 106 -1.76 11.26 -3.65
N ALA A 107 -2.18 12.42 -4.17
CA ALA A 107 -1.74 12.90 -5.49
C ALA A 107 -0.21 13.06 -5.56
N HIS A 108 0.42 13.65 -4.53
CA HIS A 108 1.88 13.76 -4.43
C HIS A 108 2.56 12.38 -4.38
N ALA A 109 2.02 11.45 -3.58
CA ALA A 109 2.56 10.11 -3.48
C ALA A 109 2.47 9.34 -4.83
N MET A 110 1.37 9.51 -5.57
CA MET A 110 1.23 8.91 -6.90
C MET A 110 2.21 9.50 -7.91
N SER A 111 2.47 10.82 -7.88
CA SER A 111 3.52 11.45 -8.70
C SER A 111 4.91 10.89 -8.38
N GLU A 112 5.22 10.67 -7.10
CA GLU A 112 6.49 10.09 -6.68
C GLU A 112 6.62 8.61 -7.09
N ILE A 113 5.54 7.82 -6.98
CA ILE A 113 5.50 6.45 -7.50
C ILE A 113 5.79 6.45 -9.01
N GLU A 114 5.15 7.34 -9.77
CA GLU A 114 5.41 7.49 -11.21
C GLU A 114 6.86 7.88 -11.47
N ARG A 115 7.42 8.84 -10.73
CA ARG A 115 8.78 9.33 -10.90
C ARG A 115 9.82 8.22 -10.73
N VAL A 116 9.71 7.42 -9.65
CA VAL A 116 10.70 6.38 -9.34
C VAL A 116 10.54 5.09 -10.16
N LEU A 117 9.39 4.91 -10.84
CA LEU A 117 9.18 3.80 -11.76
C LEU A 117 9.95 3.99 -13.07
N LYS A 118 10.64 2.95 -13.52
CA LYS A 118 11.21 2.85 -14.86
C LYS A 118 10.12 2.95 -15.94
N ALA A 119 10.49 3.35 -17.15
CA ALA A 119 9.59 3.23 -18.30
C ALA A 119 9.09 1.78 -18.43
N LYS A 120 7.80 1.59 -18.68
CA LYS A 120 7.09 0.30 -18.71
C LYS A 120 7.05 -0.44 -17.35
N GLY A 121 7.53 0.17 -16.27
CA GLY A 121 7.42 -0.34 -14.90
C GLY A 121 5.97 -0.51 -14.46
N LEU A 122 5.73 -1.42 -13.53
CA LEU A 122 4.39 -1.71 -13.03
C LEU A 122 4.19 -1.18 -11.62
N CYS A 123 3.02 -0.62 -11.35
CA CYS A 123 2.62 -0.32 -9.97
C CYS A 123 1.37 -1.10 -9.57
N PHE A 124 1.28 -1.36 -8.27
CA PHE A 124 0.04 -1.75 -7.59
C PHE A 124 -0.28 -0.72 -6.52
N VAL A 125 -1.50 -0.21 -6.53
CA VAL A 125 -2.00 0.69 -5.48
C VAL A 125 -3.43 0.31 -5.17
N ASN A 126 -3.80 0.29 -3.89
CA ASN A 126 -5.18 0.15 -3.50
C ASN A 126 -5.68 1.35 -2.68
N PHE A 127 -6.89 1.76 -2.99
CA PHE A 127 -7.60 2.83 -2.32
C PHE A 127 -8.77 2.27 -1.53
N VAL A 128 -9.14 2.91 -0.41
CA VAL A 128 -10.37 2.58 0.30
C VAL A 128 -11.54 3.10 -0.53
N SER A 129 -12.52 2.23 -0.80
CA SER A 129 -13.74 2.61 -1.53
C SER A 129 -14.71 3.39 -0.62
N ALA A 130 -15.45 4.33 -1.20
CA ALA A 130 -16.55 5.02 -0.51
C ALA A 130 -17.70 4.07 -0.07
N ASP A 131 -17.71 2.83 -0.53
CA ASP A 131 -18.64 1.79 -0.05
C ASP A 131 -18.25 1.24 1.34
N GLU A 132 -17.02 1.48 1.81
CA GLU A 132 -16.62 1.13 3.17
C GLU A 132 -17.20 2.13 4.16
N PRO A 133 -17.89 1.69 5.23
CA PRO A 133 -18.34 2.59 6.26
C PRO A 133 -17.16 3.32 6.93
N PRO A 134 -17.22 4.65 7.09
CA PRO A 134 -16.16 5.38 7.75
C PRO A 134 -16.04 4.97 9.23
N PRO A 135 -14.86 5.17 9.86
CA PRO A 135 -14.66 4.90 11.27
C PRO A 135 -15.64 5.69 12.15
N THR A 136 -16.19 5.06 13.16
CA THR A 136 -17.24 5.66 14.04
C THR A 136 -16.75 6.86 14.86
N ASP A 137 -15.42 6.99 15.05
CA ASP A 137 -14.77 8.10 15.76
C ASP A 137 -14.22 9.19 14.83
N ALA A 138 -14.49 9.09 13.52
CA ALA A 138 -13.99 10.01 12.52
C ALA A 138 -14.98 11.13 12.19
N ILE A 139 -14.44 12.26 11.75
CA ILE A 139 -15.20 13.41 11.26
C ILE A 139 -14.79 13.64 9.81
N GLU A 140 -15.75 13.69 8.90
CA GLU A 140 -15.53 14.06 7.52
C GLU A 140 -15.20 15.56 7.43
N THR A 141 -14.01 15.90 6.92
CA THR A 141 -13.51 17.28 6.80
C THR A 141 -13.56 17.79 5.36
N ARG A 142 -13.41 16.90 4.41
CA ARG A 142 -13.66 17.10 2.98
C ARG A 142 -14.34 15.84 2.46
N LYS A 143 -15.01 15.90 1.31
CA LYS A 143 -15.67 14.74 0.71
C LYS A 143 -14.71 13.55 0.61
N GLY A 144 -15.00 12.50 1.36
CA GLY A 144 -14.21 11.28 1.45
C GLY A 144 -12.91 11.42 2.24
N GLU A 145 -12.68 12.49 3.00
CA GLU A 145 -11.55 12.62 3.92
C GLU A 145 -12.03 12.62 5.36
N PHE A 146 -11.61 11.62 6.11
CA PHE A 146 -12.04 11.36 7.47
C PHE A 146 -10.91 11.54 8.47
N HIS A 147 -11.04 12.52 9.39
CA HIS A 147 -10.13 12.71 10.51
C HIS A 147 -10.55 11.83 11.68
N LYS A 148 -9.71 10.86 12.04
CA LYS A 148 -9.92 9.98 13.18
C LYS A 148 -9.38 10.63 14.46
N LYS A 149 -10.12 10.49 15.57
CA LYS A 149 -9.68 10.96 16.89
C LYS A 149 -8.57 10.08 17.47
N THR A 150 -8.63 8.80 17.18
CA THR A 150 -7.65 7.82 17.68
C THR A 150 -6.50 7.68 16.70
N PRO A 151 -5.25 7.99 17.11
CA PRO A 151 -4.08 7.79 16.24
C PRO A 151 -3.92 6.32 15.84
N TRP A 152 -3.62 6.08 14.56
CA TRP A 152 -3.30 4.74 14.11
C TRP A 152 -1.88 4.36 14.57
N ARG A 153 -1.76 3.31 15.39
CA ARG A 153 -0.50 2.73 15.87
C ARG A 153 0.55 3.78 16.31
N GLY A 154 0.13 4.82 17.05
CA GLY A 154 1.08 5.82 17.58
C GLY A 154 1.69 6.78 16.56
N VAL A 155 1.25 6.78 15.31
CA VAL A 155 1.72 7.73 14.30
C VAL A 155 1.35 9.15 14.70
N LYS A 156 2.35 10.01 14.92
CA LYS A 156 2.14 11.44 15.20
C LYS A 156 1.82 12.18 13.90
N GLY A 157 0.70 12.86 13.86
CA GLY A 157 0.31 13.68 12.70
C GLY A 157 -1.20 13.65 12.47
N PRO A 158 -1.67 14.32 11.42
CA PRO A 158 -3.07 14.23 11.04
C PRO A 158 -3.40 12.76 10.69
N ASN A 159 -4.35 12.21 11.44
CA ASN A 159 -4.80 10.84 11.28
C ASN A 159 -5.98 10.84 10.31
N ILE A 160 -5.67 10.94 9.02
CA ILE A 160 -6.63 11.08 7.94
C ILE A 160 -6.68 9.79 7.15
N ASP A 161 -7.89 9.32 6.87
CA ASP A 161 -8.15 8.30 5.86
C ASP A 161 -8.89 8.93 4.68
N SER A 162 -8.48 8.59 3.46
CA SER A 162 -9.13 9.01 2.22
C SER A 162 -9.88 7.86 1.58
N TYR A 163 -11.14 8.13 1.25
CA TYR A 163 -12.09 7.23 0.62
C TYR A 163 -12.41 7.73 -0.77
N PHE A 164 -12.49 6.83 -1.73
CA PHE A 164 -12.62 7.15 -3.15
C PHE A 164 -13.89 6.55 -3.75
N GLU A 165 -14.59 7.34 -4.55
CA GLU A 165 -15.61 6.84 -5.45
C GLU A 165 -14.98 5.97 -6.56
N ASP A 166 -15.77 5.14 -7.25
CA ASP A 166 -15.30 4.09 -8.16
C ASP A 166 -14.28 4.53 -9.21
N ASN A 167 -14.39 5.74 -9.74
CA ASN A 167 -13.50 6.26 -10.78
C ASN A 167 -12.72 7.50 -10.35
N GLU A 168 -12.84 7.89 -9.10
CA GLU A 168 -12.19 9.13 -8.60
C GLU A 168 -10.66 9.03 -8.66
N ALA A 169 -10.10 7.86 -8.38
CA ALA A 169 -8.66 7.65 -8.41
C ALA A 169 -8.09 7.45 -9.83
N ASP A 170 -8.92 7.32 -10.88
CA ASP A 170 -8.45 7.14 -12.27
C ASP A 170 -7.59 8.31 -12.74
N VAL A 171 -7.79 9.50 -12.20
CA VAL A 171 -7.01 10.72 -12.52
C VAL A 171 -5.51 10.54 -12.22
N PHE A 172 -5.16 9.70 -11.24
CA PHE A 172 -3.76 9.44 -10.88
C PHE A 172 -3.04 8.52 -11.89
N PHE A 173 -3.77 7.92 -12.81
CA PHE A 173 -3.23 6.98 -13.80
C PHE A 173 -3.20 7.54 -15.22
N SER A 174 -3.23 8.88 -15.37
CA SER A 174 -3.23 9.54 -16.71
C SER A 174 -2.00 9.19 -17.58
N ASN A 175 -0.85 8.90 -16.95
CA ASN A 175 0.40 8.49 -17.61
C ASN A 175 0.63 6.97 -17.52
N PHE A 176 -0.43 6.21 -17.25
CA PHE A 176 -0.35 4.75 -17.12
C PHE A 176 -1.37 4.05 -18.03
N GLU A 177 -1.03 2.86 -18.46
CA GLU A 177 -1.98 1.88 -18.97
C GLU A 177 -2.52 1.05 -17.80
N ILE A 178 -3.82 1.16 -17.49
CA ILE A 178 -4.45 0.36 -16.45
C ILE A 178 -4.60 -1.08 -16.97
N LEU A 179 -3.83 -2.01 -16.41
CA LEU A 179 -3.85 -3.42 -16.76
C LEU A 179 -4.92 -4.20 -16.00
N HIS A 180 -5.25 -3.75 -14.79
CA HIS A 180 -6.28 -4.34 -13.94
C HIS A 180 -6.85 -3.30 -13.00
N LYS A 181 -8.17 -3.30 -12.88
CA LYS A 181 -8.91 -2.51 -11.90
C LYS A 181 -10.02 -3.39 -11.32
N GLU A 182 -10.09 -3.48 -10.00
CA GLU A 182 -11.07 -4.33 -9.32
C GLU A 182 -11.59 -3.64 -8.06
N LYS A 183 -12.92 -3.57 -7.90
CA LYS A 183 -13.51 -3.26 -6.60
C LYS A 183 -13.68 -4.56 -5.82
N ARG A 184 -13.11 -4.60 -4.64
CA ARG A 184 -13.12 -5.75 -3.75
C ARG A 184 -13.84 -5.41 -2.46
N ILE A 185 -14.95 -6.08 -2.20
CA ILE A 185 -15.75 -5.92 -0.98
C ILE A 185 -15.58 -7.18 -0.13
N ILE A 186 -15.19 -7.00 1.13
CA ILE A 186 -14.88 -8.08 2.06
C ILE A 186 -15.72 -7.89 3.32
N GLU A 187 -16.54 -8.89 3.69
CA GLU A 187 -17.16 -8.95 4.99
C GLU A 187 -16.26 -9.76 5.94
N ARG A 188 -15.72 -9.10 6.96
CA ARG A 188 -14.90 -9.73 7.99
C ARG A 188 -15.72 -9.98 9.26
N ILE A 189 -15.44 -11.11 9.91
CA ILE A 189 -15.95 -11.40 11.25
C ILE A 189 -14.75 -11.51 12.18
N HIS A 190 -14.65 -10.61 13.15
CA HIS A 190 -13.63 -10.63 14.18
C HIS A 190 -14.09 -11.50 15.36
N PHE A 191 -13.74 -12.80 15.34
CA PHE A 191 -14.14 -13.73 16.40
C PHE A 191 -13.50 -13.44 17.77
N TRP A 192 -12.33 -12.76 17.78
CA TRP A 192 -11.51 -12.62 19.00
C TRP A 192 -11.61 -11.23 19.66
N LYS A 193 -12.04 -10.21 18.95
CA LYS A 193 -11.97 -8.82 19.44
C LYS A 193 -13.32 -8.16 19.66
N THR A 194 -14.39 -8.62 19.04
CA THR A 194 -15.65 -7.86 18.95
C THR A 194 -16.91 -8.74 19.01
N GLU A 195 -16.87 -9.87 19.72
CA GLU A 195 -18.04 -10.76 19.91
C GLU A 195 -18.79 -11.08 18.59
N GLY A 196 -18.04 -11.33 17.51
CA GLY A 196 -18.61 -11.64 16.20
C GLY A 196 -19.14 -10.44 15.42
N LYS A 197 -18.73 -9.20 15.76
CA LYS A 197 -19.08 -8.01 14.99
C LYS A 197 -18.57 -8.15 13.55
N LYS A 198 -19.48 -7.96 12.60
CA LYS A 198 -19.16 -7.88 11.18
C LYS A 198 -18.58 -6.52 10.84
N GLU A 199 -17.53 -6.51 10.05
CA GLU A 199 -16.89 -5.33 9.51
C GLU A 199 -16.85 -5.45 7.98
N LEU A 200 -17.36 -4.44 7.29
CA LEU A 200 -17.26 -4.32 5.85
C LEU A 200 -15.99 -3.58 5.52
N GLN A 201 -15.17 -4.14 4.63
CA GLN A 201 -14.03 -3.48 4.02
C GLN A 201 -14.21 -3.44 2.52
N ALA A 202 -13.95 -2.29 1.91
CA ALA A 202 -14.08 -2.11 0.48
C ALA A 202 -12.85 -1.39 -0.10
N TYR A 203 -12.27 -1.95 -1.13
CA TYR A 203 -11.07 -1.42 -1.78
C TYR A 203 -11.25 -1.35 -3.29
N ILE A 204 -10.54 -0.42 -3.91
CA ILE A 204 -10.36 -0.33 -5.36
C ILE A 204 -8.89 -0.59 -5.65
N ASP A 205 -8.60 -1.76 -6.20
CA ASP A 205 -7.25 -2.24 -6.49
C ASP A 205 -6.88 -1.88 -7.94
N TYR A 206 -5.71 -1.28 -8.15
CA TYR A 206 -5.17 -0.96 -9.48
C TYR A 206 -3.84 -1.68 -9.70
N ILE A 207 -3.68 -2.28 -10.88
CA ILE A 207 -2.37 -2.65 -11.43
C ILE A 207 -2.22 -1.86 -12.73
N ALA A 208 -1.17 -1.06 -12.83
CA ALA A 208 -0.96 -0.19 -13.98
C ALA A 208 0.50 -0.21 -14.44
N LYS A 209 0.69 0.07 -15.73
CA LYS A 209 2.00 0.13 -16.38
C LYS A 209 2.30 1.56 -16.80
N LYS A 210 3.43 2.11 -16.39
CA LYS A 210 3.92 3.41 -16.82
C LYS A 210 4.13 3.40 -18.36
N ILE A 211 3.61 4.43 -19.05
CA ILE A 211 3.70 4.57 -20.51
C ILE A 211 5.11 4.96 -20.94
#